data_2f105e2f2d6db9bebd070839766e2b78
#
_entry.id   2f105e2f2d6db9bebd070839766e2b78
#
_cell.length_a   1.000
_cell.length_b   1.000
_cell.length_c   1.000
_cell.angle_alpha   90.00
_cell.angle_beta   90.00
_cell.angle_gamma   90.00
#
_symmetry.space_group_name_H-M   'P 1'
#
loop_
_entity.id
_entity.type
_entity.pdbx_description
1 polymer ?
#
loop_
_entity_poly.entity_id
_entity_poly.type
_entity_poly.pdbx_seq_one_letter_code
_entity_poly.pdbx_strand_id
1 'polypeptide(L)'
;MKELLEAGVHFGHQVRRWNPKMKEYIFGERNGIYIIDLQKTQKLFRDSLNYVTESLTQKPNQKVLFVCTKRQAQDAIKEEAERAGMFYVNNRWLGGLLTNYQTVQKSIHKLKEIDGRPDRLHDAVRAAPTDLGRLRRAHDQPRAASR
;
A
#
# COMPACT_ATOMS: atom_id res chain seq x y z
N MET A 1 9.46 16.41 14.65
CA MET A 1 8.32 17.33 14.91
C MET A 1 8.24 18.43 13.85
N LYS A 2 9.30 19.18 13.60
CA LYS A 2 9.32 20.27 12.63
C LYS A 2 8.94 19.78 11.22
N GLU A 3 9.57 18.73 10.75
CA GLU A 3 9.29 18.08 9.46
C GLU A 3 7.82 17.61 9.30
N LEU A 4 7.23 17.07 10.37
CA LEU A 4 5.81 16.66 10.35
C LEU A 4 4.88 17.87 10.21
N LEU A 5 5.22 18.99 10.85
CA LEU A 5 4.46 20.23 10.71
C LEU A 5 4.59 20.82 9.31
N GLU A 6 5.81 20.86 8.77
CA GLU A 6 6.10 21.35 7.41
C GLU A 6 5.40 20.49 6.35
N ALA A 7 5.35 19.17 6.54
CA ALA A 7 4.62 18.25 5.67
C ALA A 7 3.08 18.33 5.81
N GLY A 8 2.56 19.14 6.74
CA GLY A 8 1.12 19.32 6.93
C GLY A 8 0.39 18.12 7.54
N VAL A 9 1.09 17.20 8.21
CA VAL A 9 0.51 15.95 8.75
C VAL A 9 -0.45 16.22 9.92
N HIS A 10 -0.40 17.42 10.50
CA HIS A 10 -1.29 17.84 11.59
C HIS A 10 -2.70 18.22 11.13
N PHE A 11 -2.95 18.40 9.84
CA PHE A 11 -4.29 18.68 9.34
C PHE A 11 -5.15 17.41 9.32
N GLY A 12 -6.26 17.47 10.04
CA GLY A 12 -7.28 16.43 10.04
C GLY A 12 -8.42 16.72 9.06
N HIS A 13 -9.59 16.22 9.36
CA HIS A 13 -10.80 16.44 8.56
C HIS A 13 -11.57 17.68 8.99
N GLN A 14 -12.46 18.15 8.12
CA GLN A 14 -13.45 19.15 8.49
C GLN A 14 -14.29 18.68 9.67
N VAL A 15 -14.66 19.60 10.57
CA VAL A 15 -15.39 19.31 11.82
C VAL A 15 -16.62 18.41 11.59
N ARG A 16 -17.43 18.70 10.56
CA ARG A 16 -18.62 17.90 10.23
C ARG A 16 -18.35 16.50 9.68
N ARG A 17 -17.10 16.18 9.32
CA ARG A 17 -16.68 14.86 8.76
C ARG A 17 -15.80 14.07 9.69
N TRP A 18 -15.75 14.45 10.95
CA TRP A 18 -14.87 13.79 11.91
C TRP A 18 -15.40 12.40 12.31
N ASN A 19 -14.50 11.56 12.81
CA ASN A 19 -14.84 10.29 13.42
C ASN A 19 -14.76 10.44 14.94
N PRO A 20 -15.83 10.16 15.72
CA PRO A 20 -15.82 10.24 17.19
C PRO A 20 -14.70 9.44 17.87
N LYS A 21 -14.27 8.33 17.26
CA LYS A 21 -13.14 7.51 17.74
C LYS A 21 -11.80 8.24 17.71
N MET A 22 -11.70 9.32 16.94
CA MET A 22 -10.48 10.14 16.86
C MET A 22 -10.41 11.24 17.95
N LYS A 23 -11.43 11.36 18.80
CA LYS A 23 -11.52 12.41 19.84
C LYS A 23 -10.24 12.54 20.67
N GLU A 24 -9.67 11.42 21.06
CA GLU A 24 -8.46 11.38 21.92
C GLU A 24 -7.19 11.88 21.21
N TYR A 25 -7.18 11.87 19.86
CA TYR A 25 -6.03 12.26 19.04
C TYR A 25 -6.15 13.65 18.46
N ILE A 26 -7.22 14.35 18.75
CA ILE A 26 -7.47 15.72 18.27
C ILE A 26 -6.92 16.69 19.32
N PHE A 27 -6.04 17.60 18.89
CA PHE A 27 -5.52 18.69 19.69
C PHE A 27 -6.56 19.81 19.86
N GLY A 28 -7.27 20.15 18.78
CA GLY A 28 -8.24 21.22 18.77
C GLY A 28 -8.82 21.45 17.38
N GLU A 29 -9.56 22.57 17.24
CA GLU A 29 -10.14 23.00 15.98
C GLU A 29 -9.56 24.36 15.58
N ARG A 30 -9.30 24.53 14.30
CA ARG A 30 -8.90 25.80 13.70
C ARG A 30 -9.50 25.95 12.30
N ASN A 31 -10.20 27.03 12.06
CA ASN A 31 -10.81 27.35 10.77
C ASN A 31 -11.74 26.23 10.23
N GLY A 32 -12.52 25.59 11.12
CA GLY A 32 -13.44 24.50 10.73
C GLY A 32 -12.75 23.16 10.40
N ILE A 33 -11.47 23.02 10.74
CA ILE A 33 -10.68 21.80 10.53
C ILE A 33 -10.12 21.36 11.88
N TYR A 34 -10.21 20.07 12.17
CA TYR A 34 -9.56 19.49 13.33
C TYR A 34 -8.05 19.39 13.13
N ILE A 35 -7.31 19.69 14.17
CA ILE A 35 -5.84 19.56 14.23
C ILE A 35 -5.49 18.32 15.04
N ILE A 36 -4.66 17.48 14.48
CA ILE A 36 -4.18 16.23 15.10
C ILE A 36 -3.07 16.56 16.09
N ASP A 37 -3.09 15.89 17.24
CA ASP A 37 -2.05 16.00 18.27
C ASP A 37 -0.77 15.28 17.83
N LEU A 38 0.21 16.05 17.36
CA LEU A 38 1.49 15.51 16.90
C LEU A 38 2.38 14.96 18.03
N GLN A 39 2.17 15.36 19.28
CA GLN A 39 2.92 14.79 20.41
C GLN A 39 2.54 13.31 20.58
N LYS A 40 1.25 13.01 20.53
CA LYS A 40 0.75 11.62 20.55
C LYS A 40 1.21 10.85 19.30
N THR A 41 1.14 11.46 18.14
CA THR A 41 1.62 10.86 16.90
C THR A 41 3.10 10.48 16.99
N GLN A 42 3.95 11.36 17.52
CA GLN A 42 5.39 11.09 17.67
C GLN A 42 5.64 9.89 18.58
N LYS A 43 4.92 9.80 19.69
CA LYS A 43 5.04 8.66 20.62
C LYS A 43 4.65 7.36 19.94
N LEU A 44 3.45 7.29 19.36
CA LEU A 44 2.92 6.11 18.71
C LEU A 44 3.78 5.69 17.50
N PHE A 45 4.34 6.66 16.77
CA PHE A 45 5.26 6.38 15.67
C PHE A 45 6.53 5.71 16.16
N ARG A 46 7.13 6.21 17.24
CA ARG A 46 8.31 5.59 17.87
C ARG A 46 8.03 4.17 18.35
N ASP A 47 6.89 3.97 19.00
CA ASP A 47 6.47 2.65 19.47
C ASP A 47 6.27 1.69 18.29
N SER A 48 5.71 2.16 17.18
CA SER A 48 5.56 1.37 15.96
C SER A 48 6.89 0.97 15.33
N LEU A 49 7.86 1.88 15.28
CA LEU A 49 9.22 1.58 14.79
C LEU A 49 9.92 0.54 15.67
N ASN A 50 9.82 0.69 16.99
CA ASN A 50 10.37 -0.29 17.94
C ASN A 50 9.76 -1.68 17.72
N TYR A 51 8.44 -1.75 17.59
CA TYR A 51 7.73 -3.01 17.34
C TYR A 51 8.20 -3.70 16.05
N VAL A 52 8.35 -2.95 14.96
CA VAL A 52 8.84 -3.51 13.68
C VAL A 52 10.29 -4.00 13.84
N THR A 53 11.15 -3.20 14.48
CA THR A 53 12.54 -3.55 14.73
C THR A 53 12.66 -4.83 15.57
N GLU A 54 11.94 -4.92 16.67
CA GLU A 54 11.93 -6.10 17.54
C GLU A 54 11.41 -7.33 16.80
N SER A 55 10.32 -7.20 16.04
CA SER A 55 9.74 -8.31 15.26
C SER A 55 10.72 -8.86 14.24
N LEU A 56 11.46 -7.99 13.55
CA LEU A 56 12.45 -8.41 12.55
C LEU A 56 13.71 -9.00 13.20
N THR A 57 14.10 -8.49 14.37
CA THR A 57 15.26 -9.03 15.11
C THR A 57 14.99 -10.41 15.67
N GLN A 58 13.77 -10.64 16.20
CA GLN A 58 13.39 -11.96 16.74
C GLN A 58 13.30 -13.05 15.66
N LYS A 59 12.97 -12.68 14.43
CA LYS A 59 12.79 -13.62 13.33
C LYS A 59 13.51 -13.13 12.08
N PRO A 60 14.81 -13.42 11.92
CA PRO A 60 15.63 -12.85 10.85
C PRO A 60 15.20 -13.22 9.42
N ASN A 61 14.39 -14.29 9.27
CA ASN A 61 13.86 -14.69 7.97
C ASN A 61 12.48 -14.07 7.64
N GLN A 62 11.96 -13.18 8.48
CA GLN A 62 10.71 -12.48 8.17
C GLN A 62 10.89 -11.54 6.98
N LYS A 63 9.84 -11.48 6.16
CA LYS A 63 9.74 -10.52 5.05
C LYS A 63 8.68 -9.49 5.37
N VAL A 64 8.96 -8.25 4.98
CA VAL A 64 8.01 -7.14 5.09
C VAL A 64 7.39 -6.90 3.73
N LEU A 65 6.07 -6.77 3.70
CA LEU A 65 5.34 -6.33 2.53
C LEU A 65 4.86 -4.90 2.76
N PHE A 66 5.44 -3.96 2.01
CA PHE A 66 5.00 -2.58 2.01
C PHE A 66 3.77 -2.41 1.13
N VAL A 67 2.70 -1.83 1.65
CA VAL A 67 1.45 -1.64 0.89
C VAL A 67 1.07 -0.17 0.88
N CYS A 68 0.97 0.41 -0.32
CA CYS A 68 0.46 1.76 -0.51
C CYS A 68 -0.27 1.90 -1.84
N THR A 69 -1.57 2.13 -1.78
CA THR A 69 -2.42 2.33 -2.97
C THR A 69 -2.64 3.81 -3.30
N LYS A 70 -2.15 4.72 -2.46
CA LYS A 70 -2.29 6.15 -2.65
C LYS A 70 -1.21 6.67 -3.62
N ARG A 71 -1.63 7.32 -4.71
CA ARG A 71 -0.73 7.84 -5.76
C ARG A 71 0.45 8.66 -5.23
N GLN A 72 0.20 9.49 -4.22
CA GLN A 72 1.21 10.39 -3.64
C GLN A 72 2.39 9.66 -2.97
N ALA A 73 2.21 8.40 -2.56
CA ALA A 73 3.23 7.63 -1.87
C ALA A 73 3.73 6.40 -2.67
N GLN A 74 3.27 6.22 -3.90
CA GLN A 74 3.63 5.05 -4.72
C GLN A 74 5.14 4.97 -4.98
N ASP A 75 5.74 6.09 -5.36
CA ASP A 75 7.17 6.13 -5.69
C ASP A 75 8.03 5.99 -4.44
N ALA A 76 7.67 6.67 -3.36
CA ALA A 76 8.38 6.57 -2.08
C ALA A 76 8.36 5.13 -1.51
N ILE A 77 7.22 4.46 -1.56
CA ILE A 77 7.10 3.06 -1.10
C ILE A 77 7.95 2.12 -1.97
N LYS A 78 7.98 2.33 -3.28
CA LYS A 78 8.79 1.53 -4.19
C LYS A 78 10.28 1.69 -3.86
N GLU A 79 10.76 2.94 -3.80
CA GLU A 79 12.15 3.27 -3.51
C GLU A 79 12.62 2.69 -2.18
N GLU A 80 11.85 2.91 -1.12
CA GLU A 80 12.20 2.44 0.22
C GLU A 80 12.13 0.92 0.38
N ALA A 81 11.17 0.26 -0.27
CA ALA A 81 11.10 -1.20 -0.25
C ALA A 81 12.25 -1.84 -1.04
N GLU A 82 12.63 -1.26 -2.18
CA GLU A 82 13.79 -1.70 -2.97
C GLU A 82 15.10 -1.47 -2.20
N ARG A 83 15.25 -0.34 -1.54
CA ARG A 83 16.39 -0.04 -0.67
C ARG A 83 16.53 -1.06 0.48
N ALA A 84 15.39 -1.47 1.07
CA ALA A 84 15.35 -2.46 2.14
C ALA A 84 15.45 -3.92 1.65
N GLY A 85 15.43 -4.18 0.34
CA GLY A 85 15.38 -5.53 -0.23
C GLY A 85 14.09 -6.29 0.12
N MET A 86 12.97 -5.56 0.34
CA MET A 86 11.69 -6.09 0.74
C MET A 86 10.64 -5.98 -0.36
N PHE A 87 9.46 -6.55 -0.14
CA PHE A 87 8.38 -6.58 -1.12
C PHE A 87 7.48 -5.37 -1.00
N TYR A 88 6.84 -4.96 -2.10
CA TYR A 88 5.87 -3.87 -2.08
C TYR A 88 4.69 -4.10 -3.02
N VAL A 89 3.56 -3.47 -2.67
CA VAL A 89 2.37 -3.32 -3.52
C VAL A 89 2.02 -1.84 -3.52
N ASN A 90 2.32 -1.15 -4.62
CA ASN A 90 2.15 0.30 -4.73
C ASN A 90 1.06 0.74 -5.71
N ASN A 91 0.34 -0.19 -6.35
CA ASN A 91 -0.76 0.13 -7.26
C ASN A 91 -2.12 -0.21 -6.62
N ARG A 92 -2.73 -1.31 -7.02
CA ARG A 92 -4.03 -1.74 -6.52
C ARG A 92 -3.88 -2.98 -5.64
N TRP A 93 -4.48 -2.96 -4.46
CA TRP A 93 -4.65 -4.15 -3.66
C TRP A 93 -5.71 -5.05 -4.28
N LEU A 94 -5.34 -6.26 -4.66
CA LEU A 94 -6.28 -7.21 -5.24
C LEU A 94 -7.21 -7.77 -4.14
N GLY A 95 -8.51 -7.77 -4.41
CA GLY A 95 -9.47 -8.42 -3.52
C GLY A 95 -9.17 -9.90 -3.38
N GLY A 96 -9.22 -10.40 -2.16
CA GLY A 96 -8.94 -11.81 -1.87
C GLY A 96 -7.44 -12.19 -1.83
N LEU A 97 -6.51 -11.24 -1.92
CA LEU A 97 -5.08 -11.53 -1.89
C LEU A 97 -4.65 -12.31 -0.65
N LEU A 98 -5.27 -12.05 0.51
CA LEU A 98 -5.03 -12.77 1.75
C LEU A 98 -6.08 -13.85 2.06
N THR A 99 -7.33 -13.62 1.67
CA THR A 99 -8.46 -14.49 2.04
C THR A 99 -8.80 -15.55 0.99
N ASN A 100 -8.47 -15.31 -0.29
CA ASN A 100 -8.70 -16.22 -1.41
C ASN A 100 -7.47 -16.30 -2.31
N TYR A 101 -6.32 -16.55 -1.70
CA TYR A 101 -5.03 -16.59 -2.39
C TYR A 101 -4.97 -17.64 -3.49
N GLN A 102 -5.64 -18.78 -3.32
CA GLN A 102 -5.66 -19.85 -4.35
C GLN A 102 -6.17 -19.36 -5.71
N THR A 103 -7.22 -18.53 -5.72
CA THR A 103 -7.74 -17.95 -6.95
C THR A 103 -6.78 -16.93 -7.57
N VAL A 104 -6.16 -16.11 -6.73
CA VAL A 104 -5.12 -15.15 -7.18
C VAL A 104 -3.92 -15.90 -7.76
N GLN A 105 -3.49 -16.99 -7.12
CA GLN A 105 -2.38 -17.83 -7.57
C GLN A 105 -2.65 -18.45 -8.95
N LYS A 106 -3.87 -18.92 -9.23
CA LYS A 106 -4.26 -19.42 -10.57
C LYS A 106 -4.11 -18.33 -11.64
N SER A 107 -4.49 -17.10 -11.33
CA SER A 107 -4.32 -15.96 -12.24
C SER A 107 -2.85 -15.63 -12.49
N ILE A 108 -2.01 -15.72 -11.47
CA ILE A 108 -0.55 -15.55 -11.59
C ILE A 108 0.07 -16.65 -12.44
N HIS A 109 -0.32 -17.92 -12.24
CA HIS A 109 0.14 -19.01 -13.10
C HIS A 109 -0.22 -18.80 -14.55
N LYS A 110 -1.46 -18.43 -14.83
CA LYS A 110 -1.92 -18.14 -16.18
C LYS A 110 -1.13 -16.98 -16.82
N LEU A 111 -0.81 -15.95 -16.05
CA LEU A 111 0.03 -14.85 -16.52
C LEU A 111 1.43 -15.33 -16.92
N LYS A 112 2.04 -16.21 -16.13
CA LYS A 112 3.36 -16.78 -16.42
C LYS A 112 3.35 -17.64 -17.68
N GLU A 113 2.30 -18.45 -17.90
CA GLU A 113 2.14 -19.26 -19.10
C GLU A 113 2.08 -18.38 -20.35
N ILE A 114 1.36 -17.24 -20.27
CA ILE A 114 1.22 -16.30 -21.40
C ILE A 114 2.53 -15.53 -21.66
N ASP A 115 3.25 -15.15 -20.63
CA ASP A 115 4.48 -14.33 -20.74
C ASP A 115 5.72 -15.16 -21.08
N GLY A 116 5.62 -16.50 -21.06
CA GLY A 116 6.69 -17.43 -21.43
C GLY A 116 7.98 -17.28 -20.60
N ARG A 117 7.94 -16.61 -19.48
CA ARG A 117 9.08 -16.32 -18.62
C ARG A 117 8.94 -16.95 -17.25
N PRO A 118 9.63 -18.08 -16.96
CA PRO A 118 9.48 -18.81 -15.71
C PRO A 118 9.99 -18.04 -14.47
N ASP A 119 10.87 -17.05 -14.64
CA ASP A 119 11.62 -16.49 -13.50
C ASP A 119 11.09 -15.22 -12.85
N ARG A 120 9.98 -14.64 -13.36
CA ARG A 120 9.47 -13.36 -12.85
C ARG A 120 8.39 -13.46 -11.76
N LEU A 121 8.47 -14.44 -10.86
CA LEU A 121 7.56 -14.46 -9.71
C LEU A 121 7.77 -13.25 -8.80
N HIS A 122 9.00 -12.82 -8.66
CA HIS A 122 9.40 -11.66 -7.91
C HIS A 122 8.87 -10.36 -8.53
N ASP A 123 8.93 -10.27 -9.87
CA ASP A 123 8.45 -9.10 -10.62
C ASP A 123 6.93 -9.11 -10.80
N ALA A 124 6.28 -10.27 -10.82
CA ALA A 124 4.82 -10.36 -10.94
C ALA A 124 4.10 -9.89 -9.66
N VAL A 125 4.67 -10.11 -8.48
CA VAL A 125 4.15 -9.50 -7.24
C VAL A 125 4.45 -8.00 -7.21
N ARG A 126 5.56 -7.56 -7.80
CA ARG A 126 5.90 -6.15 -8.01
C ARG A 126 5.01 -5.47 -9.04
N ALA A 127 4.68 -6.16 -10.14
CA ALA A 127 3.97 -5.63 -11.31
C ALA A 127 2.51 -6.08 -11.43
N ALA A 128 2.03 -6.93 -10.53
CA ALA A 128 0.72 -7.60 -10.61
C ALA A 128 -0.50 -6.72 -10.97
N PRO A 129 -0.57 -5.42 -10.63
CA PRO A 129 -1.74 -4.62 -10.96
C PRO A 129 -1.76 -4.07 -12.39
N THR A 130 -0.61 -3.85 -13.02
CA THR A 130 -0.54 -3.17 -14.32
C THR A 130 -0.84 -4.12 -15.48
N ASP A 131 -0.37 -5.35 -15.37
CA ASP A 131 -0.53 -6.34 -16.44
C ASP A 131 -1.90 -7.03 -16.42
N LEU A 132 -2.48 -7.23 -15.24
CA LEU A 132 -3.89 -7.71 -15.14
C LEU A 132 -4.88 -6.69 -15.73
N GLY A 133 -4.58 -5.40 -15.69
CA GLY A 133 -5.35 -4.35 -16.36
C GLY A 133 -5.25 -4.41 -17.89
N ARG A 134 -4.12 -4.86 -18.43
CA ARG A 134 -3.93 -5.09 -19.88
C ARG A 134 -4.66 -6.34 -20.37
N LEU A 135 -4.63 -7.42 -19.60
CA LEU A 135 -5.36 -8.65 -19.92
C LEU A 135 -6.88 -8.42 -19.95
N ARG A 136 -7.40 -7.58 -19.04
CA ARG A 136 -8.81 -7.21 -19.04
C ARG A 136 -9.21 -6.42 -20.30
N ARG A 137 -8.35 -5.49 -20.74
CA ARG A 137 -8.60 -4.69 -21.97
C ARG A 137 -8.50 -5.51 -23.25
N ALA A 138 -7.67 -6.53 -23.30
CA ALA A 138 -7.57 -7.44 -24.44
C ALA A 138 -8.78 -8.39 -24.56
N HIS A 139 -9.45 -8.67 -23.44
CA HIS A 139 -10.65 -9.52 -23.45
C HIS A 139 -11.94 -8.74 -23.78
N ASP A 140 -11.94 -7.42 -23.56
CA ASP A 140 -13.08 -6.53 -23.83
C ASP A 140 -13.07 -5.91 -25.26
N GLN A 141 -12.10 -6.26 -26.12
CA GLN A 141 -12.16 -5.87 -27.51
C GLN A 141 -13.21 -6.74 -28.24
N PRO A 142 -14.24 -6.14 -28.85
CA PRO A 142 -15.20 -6.88 -29.64
C PRO A 142 -14.45 -7.54 -30.81
N ARG A 143 -14.58 -8.85 -30.96
CA ARG A 143 -14.11 -9.59 -32.13
C ARG A 143 -14.72 -8.92 -33.35
N ALA A 144 -13.88 -8.29 -34.16
CA ALA A 144 -14.29 -7.78 -35.46
C ALA A 144 -14.94 -8.94 -36.24
N ALA A 145 -16.20 -8.78 -36.58
CA ALA A 145 -16.91 -9.73 -37.39
C ALA A 145 -16.23 -9.79 -38.76
N SER A 146 -15.59 -10.92 -39.07
CA SER A 146 -15.15 -11.26 -40.41
C SER A 146 -16.35 -11.46 -41.28
N ARG A 147 -16.50 -10.59 -42.26
CA ARG A 147 -17.32 -10.85 -43.46
C ARG A 147 -16.51 -11.67 -44.43
#